data_b7b14acef94257200b0fec921761379e
#
_entry.id   b7b14acef94257200b0fec921761379e
#
_cell.length_a   1.000
_cell.length_b   1.000
_cell.length_c   1.000
_cell.angle_alpha   90.00
_cell.angle_beta   90.00
_cell.angle_gamma   90.00
#
_symmetry.space_group_name_H-M   'P 1'
#
loop_
_entity.id
_entity.type
_entity.pdbx_description
1 polymer ?
#
loop_
_entity_poly.entity_id
_entity_poly.type
_entity_poly.pdbx_seq_one_letter_code
_entity_poly.pdbx_strand_id
1 'polypeptide(L)'
;MGAAFSRHRGLAGAMAAVVVAFLAYGLATGADLAVPYAVIVTAGAVFVAAVEPPGGFSRVVLGGLALWAVGHLAGGSVGIGDDRTLYNAVLPGGLHFDNAVHFVGFGTSGLAWWEATRPWLPAATGHPAGVWAAVWLAGMGVGALNEVLEFVVTLLVEDTNVGGYRNTGRDLIANLLGAAVAGAIASARHRRAPAGA
;
A
#
# COMPACT_ATOMS: atom_id res chain seq x y z
N MET A 1 -12.40 -11.38 -10.61
CA MET A 1 -11.53 -11.99 -9.58
C MET A 1 -10.82 -13.24 -10.06
N GLY A 2 -11.50 -14.34 -10.45
CA GLY A 2 -10.84 -15.59 -10.87
C GLY A 2 -9.79 -15.40 -11.98
N ALA A 3 -10.07 -14.54 -12.96
CA ALA A 3 -9.13 -14.24 -14.05
C ALA A 3 -7.85 -13.51 -13.59
N ALA A 4 -7.95 -12.61 -12.61
CA ALA A 4 -6.79 -11.93 -12.02
C ALA A 4 -5.87 -12.91 -11.29
N PHE A 5 -6.43 -13.75 -10.42
CA PHE A 5 -5.67 -14.79 -9.72
C PHE A 5 -5.03 -15.79 -10.67
N SER A 6 -5.72 -16.23 -11.74
CA SER A 6 -5.14 -17.15 -12.72
C SER A 6 -4.00 -16.50 -13.52
N ARG A 7 -4.10 -15.21 -13.85
CA ARG A 7 -3.07 -14.43 -14.55
C ARG A 7 -1.81 -14.28 -13.72
N HIS A 8 -1.95 -14.05 -12.40
CA HIS A 8 -0.86 -13.79 -11.46
C HIS A 8 -0.66 -14.92 -10.44
N ARG A 9 -0.98 -16.18 -10.81
CA ARG A 9 -0.96 -17.33 -9.90
C ARG A 9 0.34 -17.51 -9.12
N GLY A 10 1.49 -17.23 -9.73
CA GLY A 10 2.79 -17.31 -9.05
C GLY A 10 2.93 -16.27 -7.95
N LEU A 11 2.58 -15.01 -8.23
CA LEU A 11 2.58 -13.94 -7.24
C LEU A 11 1.53 -14.18 -6.15
N ALA A 12 0.33 -14.59 -6.53
CA ALA A 12 -0.74 -14.90 -5.58
C ALA A 12 -0.34 -16.04 -4.62
N GLY A 13 0.28 -17.11 -5.15
CA GLY A 13 0.80 -18.21 -4.34
C GLY A 13 1.93 -17.76 -3.40
N ALA A 14 2.87 -16.96 -3.90
CA ALA A 14 3.95 -16.41 -3.09
C ALA A 14 3.41 -15.52 -1.96
N MET A 15 2.47 -14.63 -2.25
CA MET A 15 1.86 -13.76 -1.25
C MET A 15 1.03 -14.54 -0.23
N ALA A 16 0.30 -15.57 -0.66
CA ALA A 16 -0.41 -16.45 0.26
C ALA A 16 0.58 -17.17 1.23
N ALA A 17 1.70 -17.67 0.72
CA ALA A 17 2.74 -18.26 1.56
C ALA A 17 3.33 -17.25 2.55
N VAL A 18 3.56 -16.00 2.13
CA VAL A 18 4.04 -14.91 3.00
C VAL A 18 3.01 -14.62 4.10
N VAL A 19 1.72 -14.47 3.78
CA VAL A 19 0.67 -14.24 4.78
C VAL A 19 0.62 -15.37 5.78
N VAL A 20 0.64 -16.64 5.33
CA VAL A 20 0.63 -17.81 6.21
C VAL A 20 1.87 -17.84 7.10
N ALA A 21 3.05 -17.54 6.56
CA ALA A 21 4.30 -17.53 7.33
C ALA A 21 4.27 -16.45 8.44
N PHE A 22 3.84 -15.22 8.14
CA PHE A 22 3.73 -14.16 9.14
C PHE A 22 2.64 -14.42 10.16
N LEU A 23 1.50 -14.99 9.75
CA LEU A 23 0.45 -15.40 10.67
C LEU A 23 0.94 -16.48 11.64
N ALA A 24 1.61 -17.53 11.11
CA ALA A 24 2.18 -18.60 11.94
C ALA A 24 3.26 -18.06 12.89
N TYR A 25 4.15 -17.18 12.41
CA TYR A 25 5.15 -16.50 13.22
C TYR A 25 4.50 -15.67 14.34
N GLY A 26 3.53 -14.84 14.02
CA GLY A 26 2.86 -13.99 15.01
C GLY A 26 2.10 -14.80 16.07
N LEU A 27 1.40 -15.85 15.66
CA LEU A 27 0.74 -16.77 16.61
C LEU A 27 1.76 -17.50 17.52
N ALA A 28 2.91 -17.89 16.99
CA ALA A 28 3.96 -18.55 17.76
C ALA A 28 4.68 -17.61 18.74
N THR A 29 4.75 -16.32 18.44
CA THR A 29 5.42 -15.31 19.28
C THR A 29 4.44 -14.52 20.16
N GLY A 30 3.14 -14.77 20.06
CA GLY A 30 2.11 -14.06 20.83
C GLY A 30 1.86 -12.63 20.35
N ALA A 31 2.05 -12.36 19.05
CA ALA A 31 1.75 -11.04 18.47
C ALA A 31 0.23 -10.86 18.31
N ASP A 32 -0.40 -10.08 19.17
CA ASP A 32 -1.86 -9.91 19.24
C ASP A 32 -2.51 -9.44 17.93
N LEU A 33 -1.78 -8.64 17.15
CA LEU A 33 -2.26 -8.07 15.89
C LEU A 33 -1.94 -8.91 14.65
N ALA A 34 -1.34 -10.12 14.79
CA ALA A 34 -0.99 -10.98 13.66
C ALA A 34 -2.20 -11.34 12.78
N VAL A 35 -3.35 -11.66 13.41
CA VAL A 35 -4.59 -11.97 12.69
C VAL A 35 -5.16 -10.74 11.99
N PRO A 36 -5.35 -9.57 12.63
CA PRO A 36 -5.72 -8.33 11.96
C PRO A 36 -4.86 -7.99 10.74
N TYR A 37 -3.55 -8.06 10.84
CA TYR A 37 -2.65 -7.77 9.71
C TYR A 37 -2.81 -8.76 8.56
N ALA A 38 -2.94 -10.06 8.84
CA ALA A 38 -3.19 -11.07 7.81
C ALA A 38 -4.54 -10.84 7.10
N VAL A 39 -5.58 -10.45 7.85
CA VAL A 39 -6.90 -10.12 7.30
C VAL A 39 -6.83 -8.90 6.40
N ILE A 40 -6.17 -7.81 6.82
CA ILE A 40 -6.02 -6.57 6.04
C ILE A 40 -5.32 -6.85 4.72
N VAL A 41 -4.19 -7.55 4.74
CA VAL A 41 -3.43 -7.87 3.52
C VAL A 41 -4.23 -8.78 2.58
N THR A 42 -4.94 -9.77 3.13
CA THR A 42 -5.77 -10.68 2.33
C THR A 42 -6.96 -9.94 1.72
N ALA A 43 -7.66 -9.11 2.48
CA ALA A 43 -8.75 -8.28 1.98
C ALA A 43 -8.28 -7.29 0.91
N GLY A 44 -7.12 -6.66 1.12
CA GLY A 44 -6.47 -5.80 0.13
C GLY A 44 -6.14 -6.54 -1.17
N ALA A 45 -5.59 -7.76 -1.09
CA ALA A 45 -5.31 -8.59 -2.27
C ALA A 45 -6.58 -8.96 -3.04
N VAL A 46 -7.67 -9.30 -2.34
CA VAL A 46 -8.98 -9.57 -2.94
C VAL A 46 -9.55 -8.32 -3.61
N PHE A 47 -9.46 -7.17 -2.96
CA PHE A 47 -9.90 -5.89 -3.52
C PHE A 47 -9.11 -5.54 -4.79
N VAL A 48 -7.77 -5.63 -4.76
CA VAL A 48 -6.90 -5.39 -5.92
C VAL A 48 -7.27 -6.31 -7.09
N ALA A 49 -7.50 -7.60 -6.82
CA ALA A 49 -7.95 -8.54 -7.85
C ALA A 49 -9.36 -8.23 -8.41
N ALA A 50 -10.22 -7.61 -7.60
CA ALA A 50 -11.56 -7.23 -8.03
C ALA A 50 -11.58 -5.99 -8.94
N VAL A 51 -10.65 -5.05 -8.72
CA VAL A 51 -10.54 -3.80 -9.49
C VAL A 51 -9.50 -3.85 -10.60
N GLU A 52 -8.87 -5.00 -10.82
CA GLU A 52 -7.85 -5.17 -11.85
C GLU A 52 -8.41 -4.84 -13.25
N PRO A 53 -7.73 -3.96 -14.02
CA PRO A 53 -8.16 -3.65 -15.38
C PRO A 53 -8.04 -4.86 -16.30
N PRO A 54 -8.77 -4.90 -17.44
CA PRO A 54 -8.77 -6.04 -18.37
C PRO A 54 -7.37 -6.47 -18.84
N GLY A 55 -6.43 -5.53 -18.99
CA GLY A 55 -5.02 -5.78 -19.35
C GLY A 55 -4.14 -6.26 -18.20
N GLY A 56 -4.64 -6.28 -16.97
CA GLY A 56 -3.87 -6.52 -15.76
C GLY A 56 -3.14 -5.27 -15.26
N PHE A 57 -2.76 -5.30 -13.98
CA PHE A 57 -1.87 -4.29 -13.42
C PHE A 57 -0.43 -4.45 -13.92
N SER A 58 0.29 -3.33 -14.02
CA SER A 58 1.71 -3.34 -14.36
C SER A 58 2.53 -4.05 -13.27
N ARG A 59 3.72 -4.56 -13.67
CA ARG A 59 4.66 -5.19 -12.73
C ARG A 59 5.09 -4.24 -11.61
N VAL A 60 5.09 -2.92 -11.86
CA VAL A 60 5.44 -1.91 -10.85
C VAL A 60 4.35 -1.81 -9.80
N VAL A 61 3.07 -1.80 -10.20
CA VAL A 61 1.94 -1.81 -9.28
C VAL A 61 1.95 -3.10 -8.45
N LEU A 62 2.03 -4.26 -9.12
CA LEU A 62 2.02 -5.55 -8.42
C LEU A 62 3.22 -5.71 -7.48
N GLY A 63 4.43 -5.32 -7.91
CA GLY A 63 5.63 -5.37 -7.08
C GLY A 63 5.57 -4.41 -5.90
N GLY A 64 5.09 -3.19 -6.10
CA GLY A 64 4.95 -2.21 -5.03
C GLY A 64 3.90 -2.61 -3.99
N LEU A 65 2.74 -3.14 -4.43
CA LEU A 65 1.72 -3.67 -3.51
C LEU A 65 2.22 -4.90 -2.75
N ALA A 66 2.98 -5.79 -3.39
CA ALA A 66 3.60 -6.93 -2.71
C ALA A 66 4.65 -6.47 -1.68
N LEU A 67 5.48 -5.49 -2.03
CA LEU A 67 6.45 -4.90 -1.10
C LEU A 67 5.77 -4.23 0.09
N TRP A 68 4.70 -3.47 -0.16
CA TRP A 68 3.88 -2.91 0.91
C TRP A 68 3.30 -4.00 1.82
N ALA A 69 2.72 -5.05 1.24
CA ALA A 69 2.11 -6.13 2.02
C ALA A 69 3.13 -6.86 2.93
N VAL A 70 4.33 -7.14 2.39
CA VAL A 70 5.43 -7.71 3.18
C VAL A 70 5.87 -6.75 4.27
N GLY A 71 6.05 -5.46 3.94
CA GLY A 71 6.42 -4.42 4.89
C GLY A 71 5.38 -4.25 6.01
N HIS A 72 4.10 -4.28 5.65
CA HIS A 72 2.99 -4.17 6.58
C HIS A 72 2.92 -5.37 7.54
N LEU A 73 3.01 -6.60 7.02
CA LEU A 73 3.07 -7.81 7.84
C LEU A 73 4.29 -7.81 8.77
N ALA A 74 5.48 -7.51 8.24
CA ALA A 74 6.70 -7.44 9.03
C ALA A 74 6.64 -6.32 10.08
N GLY A 75 6.18 -5.15 9.68
CA GLY A 75 6.04 -3.97 10.53
C GLY A 75 5.23 -4.25 11.79
N GLY A 76 4.10 -4.91 11.63
CA GLY A 76 3.18 -5.19 12.72
C GLY A 76 3.45 -6.47 13.49
N SER A 77 4.16 -7.46 12.89
CA SER A 77 4.34 -8.77 13.52
C SER A 77 5.73 -8.99 14.13
N VAL A 78 6.76 -8.29 13.64
CA VAL A 78 8.13 -8.50 14.14
C VAL A 78 8.42 -7.62 15.32
N GLY A 79 8.60 -8.23 16.50
CA GLY A 79 8.99 -7.52 17.72
C GLY A 79 10.46 -7.07 17.66
N ILE A 80 10.76 -5.86 18.15
CA ILE A 80 12.12 -5.30 18.26
C ILE A 80 12.52 -5.00 19.71
N GLY A 81 11.82 -5.59 20.68
CA GLY A 81 12.00 -5.37 22.12
C GLY A 81 11.18 -4.22 22.67
N ASP A 82 11.09 -4.14 24.01
CA ASP A 82 10.35 -3.11 24.76
C ASP A 82 8.89 -2.92 24.26
N ASP A 83 8.20 -4.02 24.00
CA ASP A 83 6.81 -4.06 23.48
C ASP A 83 6.59 -3.27 22.17
N ARG A 84 7.69 -3.03 21.41
CA ARG A 84 7.68 -2.34 20.13
C ARG A 84 7.77 -3.33 18.97
N THR A 85 7.12 -2.97 17.87
CA THR A 85 7.22 -3.70 16.60
C THR A 85 8.18 -3.02 15.63
N LEU A 86 8.47 -3.69 14.52
CA LEU A 86 9.35 -3.17 13.47
C LEU A 86 8.86 -1.82 12.90
N TYR A 87 7.56 -1.51 12.96
CA TYR A 87 7.07 -0.17 12.63
C TYR A 87 7.79 0.95 13.36
N ASN A 88 8.15 0.74 14.62
CA ASN A 88 8.83 1.71 15.45
C ASN A 88 10.36 1.78 15.19
N ALA A 89 10.92 0.91 14.33
CA ALA A 89 12.35 0.94 14.03
C ALA A 89 12.72 2.26 13.35
N VAL A 90 13.77 2.90 13.88
CA VAL A 90 14.28 4.16 13.36
C VAL A 90 15.25 3.89 12.20
N LEU A 91 14.91 4.42 11.04
CA LEU A 91 15.72 4.38 9.83
C LEU A 91 16.68 5.57 9.78
N PRO A 92 17.72 5.54 8.91
CA PRO A 92 18.57 6.71 8.66
C PRO A 92 17.74 7.96 8.35
N GLY A 93 18.11 9.09 8.97
CA GLY A 93 17.37 10.34 8.86
C GLY A 93 16.23 10.53 9.86
N GLY A 94 16.06 9.61 10.81
CA GLY A 94 15.06 9.73 11.88
C GLY A 94 13.63 9.39 11.43
N LEU A 95 13.46 8.78 10.27
CA LEU A 95 12.20 8.22 9.81
C LEU A 95 11.93 6.88 10.51
N HIS A 96 10.67 6.55 10.72
CA HIS A 96 10.29 5.21 11.17
C HIS A 96 10.10 4.27 9.97
N PHE A 97 10.24 2.97 10.21
CA PHE A 97 9.93 1.95 9.18
C PHE A 97 8.50 2.08 8.66
N ASP A 98 7.58 2.44 9.54
CA ASP A 98 6.20 2.77 9.24
C ASP A 98 6.08 3.81 8.11
N ASN A 99 6.81 4.92 8.20
CA ASN A 99 6.82 5.95 7.16
C ASN A 99 7.28 5.40 5.79
N ALA A 100 8.20 4.43 5.77
CA ALA A 100 8.62 3.78 4.52
C ALA A 100 7.51 2.89 3.95
N VAL A 101 6.78 2.18 4.81
CA VAL A 101 5.60 1.37 4.41
C VAL A 101 4.50 2.27 3.85
N HIS A 102 4.22 3.40 4.49
CA HIS A 102 3.27 4.41 4.01
C HIS A 102 3.68 4.99 2.66
N PHE A 103 4.94 5.38 2.50
CA PHE A 103 5.47 5.92 1.24
C PHE A 103 5.27 4.95 0.07
N VAL A 104 5.65 3.68 0.25
CA VAL A 104 5.51 2.65 -0.79
C VAL A 104 4.05 2.32 -1.03
N GLY A 105 3.28 2.08 0.03
CA GLY A 105 1.91 1.62 -0.04
C GLY A 105 1.01 2.62 -0.76
N PHE A 106 1.01 3.87 -0.32
CA PHE A 106 0.07 4.85 -0.86
C PHE A 106 0.54 5.48 -2.17
N GLY A 107 1.85 5.52 -2.42
CA GLY A 107 2.36 5.78 -3.75
C GLY A 107 1.90 4.72 -4.76
N THR A 108 2.04 3.45 -4.42
CA THR A 108 1.63 2.35 -5.30
C THR A 108 0.11 2.26 -5.45
N SER A 109 -0.65 2.53 -4.38
CA SER A 109 -2.11 2.59 -4.44
C SER A 109 -2.61 3.67 -5.39
N GLY A 110 -1.96 4.83 -5.43
CA GLY A 110 -2.23 5.88 -6.42
C GLY A 110 -2.00 5.40 -7.86
N LEU A 111 -0.89 4.67 -8.12
CA LEU A 111 -0.64 4.05 -9.43
C LEU A 111 -1.68 3.00 -9.78
N ALA A 112 -2.07 2.15 -8.82
CA ALA A 112 -3.08 1.11 -9.02
C ALA A 112 -4.43 1.75 -9.38
N TRP A 113 -4.84 2.77 -8.63
CA TRP A 113 -6.04 3.53 -8.94
C TRP A 113 -6.00 4.12 -10.35
N TRP A 114 -4.87 4.73 -10.74
CA TRP A 114 -4.69 5.27 -12.08
C TRP A 114 -4.82 4.20 -13.16
N GLU A 115 -4.12 3.08 -13.01
CA GLU A 115 -4.17 1.98 -14.00
C GLU A 115 -5.57 1.39 -14.13
N ALA A 116 -6.33 1.32 -13.03
CA ALA A 116 -7.71 0.83 -13.03
C ALA A 116 -8.69 1.82 -13.68
N THR A 117 -8.51 3.14 -13.44
CA THR A 117 -9.53 4.15 -13.79
C THR A 117 -9.21 4.97 -15.05
N ARG A 118 -7.96 4.98 -15.52
CA ARG A 118 -7.54 5.76 -16.70
C ARG A 118 -8.44 5.61 -17.93
N PRO A 119 -9.07 4.44 -18.22
CA PRO A 119 -9.96 4.33 -19.37
C PRO A 119 -11.22 5.22 -19.27
N TRP A 120 -11.58 5.61 -18.05
CA TRP A 120 -12.77 6.44 -17.77
C TRP A 120 -12.43 7.92 -17.56
N LEU A 121 -11.13 8.29 -17.64
CA LEU A 121 -10.61 9.63 -17.37
C LEU A 121 -9.88 10.22 -18.61
N PRO A 122 -10.51 10.27 -19.80
CA PRO A 122 -9.81 10.65 -21.03
C PRO A 122 -9.28 12.09 -20.98
N ALA A 123 -9.94 13.02 -20.29
CA ALA A 123 -9.46 14.40 -20.14
C ALA A 123 -8.15 14.49 -19.34
N ALA A 124 -7.96 13.67 -18.31
CA ALA A 124 -6.72 13.60 -17.53
C ALA A 124 -5.59 12.95 -18.32
N THR A 125 -5.90 11.99 -19.20
CA THR A 125 -4.88 11.30 -20.02
C THR A 125 -4.26 12.21 -21.09
N GLY A 126 -4.89 13.33 -21.46
CA GLY A 126 -4.36 14.29 -22.43
C GLY A 126 -3.14 15.09 -21.94
N HIS A 127 -2.90 15.14 -20.62
CA HIS A 127 -1.86 16.01 -20.04
C HIS A 127 -1.01 15.29 -18.98
N PRO A 128 0.32 15.30 -19.11
CA PRO A 128 1.20 14.68 -18.09
C PRO A 128 0.98 15.22 -16.68
N ALA A 129 0.68 16.53 -16.54
CA ALA A 129 0.35 17.13 -15.25
C ALA A 129 -0.98 16.62 -14.70
N GLY A 130 -1.98 16.37 -15.55
CA GLY A 130 -3.24 15.74 -15.15
C GLY A 130 -3.05 14.33 -14.64
N VAL A 131 -2.22 13.53 -15.32
CA VAL A 131 -1.83 12.19 -14.87
C VAL A 131 -1.14 12.25 -13.51
N TRP A 132 -0.17 13.17 -13.35
CA TRP A 132 0.54 13.36 -12.08
C TRP A 132 -0.44 13.70 -10.96
N ALA A 133 -1.29 14.69 -11.16
CA ALA A 133 -2.24 15.14 -10.15
C ALA A 133 -3.25 14.04 -9.78
N ALA A 134 -3.76 13.28 -10.75
CA ALA A 134 -4.69 12.20 -10.51
C ALA A 134 -4.08 11.09 -9.64
N VAL A 135 -2.85 10.67 -9.94
CA VAL A 135 -2.14 9.66 -9.13
C VAL A 135 -1.83 10.19 -7.73
N TRP A 136 -1.37 11.44 -7.64
CA TRP A 136 -1.03 12.08 -6.38
C TRP A 136 -2.23 12.19 -5.45
N LEU A 137 -3.34 12.74 -5.96
CA LEU A 137 -4.57 12.89 -5.18
C LEU A 137 -5.18 11.54 -4.77
N ALA A 138 -5.14 10.56 -5.67
CA ALA A 138 -5.63 9.22 -5.36
C ALA A 138 -4.79 8.54 -4.26
N GLY A 139 -3.46 8.61 -4.35
CA GLY A 139 -2.57 8.08 -3.33
C GLY A 139 -2.77 8.76 -1.98
N MET A 140 -2.89 10.10 -1.97
CA MET A 140 -3.22 10.85 -0.77
C MET A 140 -4.59 10.48 -0.20
N GLY A 141 -5.60 10.31 -1.05
CA GLY A 141 -6.94 9.92 -0.63
C GLY A 141 -6.98 8.55 0.04
N VAL A 142 -6.32 7.56 -0.57
CA VAL A 142 -6.20 6.22 0.04
C VAL A 142 -5.39 6.27 1.34
N GLY A 143 -4.31 7.05 1.38
CA GLY A 143 -3.51 7.25 2.58
C GLY A 143 -4.30 7.92 3.71
N ALA A 144 -5.06 8.97 3.40
CA ALA A 144 -5.92 9.62 4.39
C ALA A 144 -7.04 8.68 4.90
N LEU A 145 -7.59 7.83 4.02
CA LEU A 145 -8.56 6.81 4.43
C LEU A 145 -7.94 5.81 5.42
N ASN A 146 -6.68 5.44 5.21
CA ASN A 146 -5.95 4.60 6.17
C ASN A 146 -5.86 5.27 7.55
N GLU A 147 -5.46 6.55 7.62
CA GLU A 147 -5.38 7.28 8.88
C GLU A 147 -6.75 7.36 9.59
N VAL A 148 -7.84 7.51 8.83
CA VAL A 148 -9.20 7.46 9.37
C VAL A 148 -9.52 6.07 9.94
N LEU A 149 -9.14 5.00 9.25
CA LEU A 149 -9.34 3.63 9.74
C LEU A 149 -8.51 3.36 11.00
N GLU A 150 -7.26 3.80 11.04
CA GLU A 150 -6.41 3.71 12.23
C GLU A 150 -7.02 4.46 13.42
N PHE A 151 -7.51 5.68 13.19
CA PHE A 151 -8.21 6.43 14.22
C PHE A 151 -9.45 5.67 14.74
N VAL A 152 -10.26 5.09 13.85
CA VAL A 152 -11.42 4.28 14.26
C VAL A 152 -10.98 3.07 15.10
N VAL A 153 -9.86 2.42 14.74
CA VAL A 153 -9.31 1.30 15.54
C VAL A 153 -8.98 1.76 16.96
N THR A 154 -8.38 2.94 17.13
CA THR A 154 -8.07 3.48 18.49
C THR A 154 -9.32 3.77 19.33
N LEU A 155 -10.49 3.92 18.73
CA LEU A 155 -11.75 4.08 19.44
C LEU A 155 -12.36 2.74 19.90
N LEU A 156 -11.95 1.63 19.30
CA LEU A 156 -12.52 0.31 19.50
C LEU A 156 -11.60 -0.65 20.28
N VAL A 157 -10.30 -0.38 20.28
CA VAL A 157 -9.26 -1.23 20.88
C VAL A 157 -8.39 -0.37 21.77
N GLU A 158 -8.23 -0.77 23.05
CA GLU A 158 -7.48 0.01 24.06
C GLU A 158 -5.98 0.03 23.75
N ASP A 159 -5.40 -1.13 23.37
CA ASP A 159 -3.98 -1.27 23.07
C ASP A 159 -3.78 -1.48 21.56
N THR A 160 -3.32 -0.44 20.87
CA THR A 160 -3.03 -0.47 19.44
C THR A 160 -1.57 -0.07 19.18
N ASN A 161 -1.02 -0.51 18.03
CA ASN A 161 0.27 0.01 17.54
C ASN A 161 0.12 1.35 16.80
N VAL A 162 -1.08 1.93 16.79
CA VAL A 162 -1.35 3.22 16.16
C VAL A 162 -0.74 4.34 17.01
N GLY A 163 0.10 5.15 16.41
CA GLY A 163 0.69 6.30 17.07
C GLY A 163 -0.30 7.45 17.24
N GLY A 164 0.09 8.46 18.02
CA GLY A 164 -0.71 9.66 18.19
C GLY A 164 -0.58 10.65 17.02
N TYR A 165 -1.12 11.85 17.17
CA TYR A 165 -1.18 12.92 16.17
C TYR A 165 0.12 13.18 15.41
N ARG A 166 1.30 13.07 16.07
CA ARG A 166 2.60 13.26 15.42
C ARG A 166 2.94 12.11 14.48
N ASN A 167 2.51 10.88 14.80
CA ASN A 167 2.66 9.73 13.91
C ASN A 167 1.81 9.91 12.66
N THR A 168 0.51 10.12 12.83
CA THR A 168 -0.42 10.42 11.74
C THR A 168 0.09 11.53 10.82
N GLY A 169 0.65 12.62 11.39
CA GLY A 169 1.23 13.70 10.59
C GLY A 169 2.44 13.26 9.75
N ARG A 170 3.32 12.39 10.28
CA ARG A 170 4.48 11.84 9.54
C ARG A 170 4.02 10.89 8.44
N ASP A 171 3.02 10.07 8.72
CA ASP A 171 2.49 9.10 7.77
C ASP A 171 1.78 9.80 6.61
N LEU A 172 1.04 10.88 6.88
CA LEU A 172 0.48 11.75 5.84
C LEU A 172 1.57 12.42 4.99
N ILE A 173 2.70 12.81 5.57
CA ILE A 173 3.85 13.33 4.81
C ILE A 173 4.47 12.21 3.95
N ALA A 174 4.61 11.01 4.47
CA ALA A 174 5.10 9.85 3.73
C ALA A 174 4.17 9.51 2.55
N ASN A 175 2.86 9.53 2.78
CA ASN A 175 1.83 9.34 1.76
C ASN A 175 1.94 10.40 0.66
N LEU A 176 2.07 11.68 1.04
CA LEU A 176 2.23 12.81 0.13
C LEU A 176 3.45 12.64 -0.79
N LEU A 177 4.59 12.29 -0.22
CA LEU A 177 5.83 12.12 -0.96
C LEU A 177 5.80 10.87 -1.86
N GLY A 178 5.30 9.75 -1.34
CA GLY A 178 5.14 8.50 -2.10
C GLY A 178 4.21 8.67 -3.29
N ALA A 179 3.06 9.30 -3.08
CA ALA A 179 2.11 9.61 -4.13
C ALA A 179 2.67 10.60 -5.17
N ALA A 180 3.47 11.60 -4.75
CA ALA A 180 4.11 12.55 -5.66
C ALA A 180 5.14 11.85 -6.58
N VAL A 181 5.96 10.97 -6.03
CA VAL A 181 6.92 10.15 -6.81
C VAL A 181 6.18 9.21 -7.76
N ALA A 182 5.13 8.54 -7.29
CA ALA A 182 4.29 7.68 -8.12
C ALA A 182 3.64 8.45 -9.28
N GLY A 183 3.13 9.65 -9.02
CA GLY A 183 2.60 10.55 -10.05
C GLY A 183 3.65 10.94 -11.09
N ALA A 184 4.89 11.21 -10.66
CA ALA A 184 5.99 11.49 -11.58
C ALA A 184 6.34 10.29 -12.47
N ILE A 185 6.32 9.07 -11.92
CA ILE A 185 6.53 7.82 -12.67
C ILE A 185 5.41 7.64 -13.73
N ALA A 186 4.15 7.78 -13.32
CA ALA A 186 3.01 7.67 -14.22
C ALA A 186 3.06 8.69 -15.36
N SER A 187 3.32 9.96 -15.03
CA SER A 187 3.47 11.07 -15.97
C SER A 187 4.61 10.85 -16.97
N ALA A 188 5.76 10.35 -16.49
CA ALA A 188 6.90 10.03 -17.36
C ALA A 188 6.60 8.89 -18.33
N ARG A 189 5.89 7.87 -17.89
CA ARG A 189 5.42 6.75 -18.74
C ARG A 189 4.42 7.21 -19.77
N HIS A 190 3.49 8.07 -19.36
CA HIS A 190 2.51 8.64 -20.26
C HIS A 190 3.16 9.41 -21.43
N ARG A 191 4.19 10.21 -21.16
CA ARG A 191 4.96 10.96 -22.20
C ARG A 191 5.70 10.06 -23.20
N ARG A 192 6.01 8.82 -22.81
CA ARG A 192 6.75 7.85 -23.67
C ARG A 192 5.82 6.93 -24.46
N ALA A 193 4.54 6.92 -24.17
CA ALA A 193 3.57 6.17 -24.94
C ALA A 193 3.41 6.81 -26.34
N PRO A 194 3.43 6.03 -27.44
CA PRO A 194 3.19 6.59 -28.77
C PRO A 194 1.80 7.22 -28.83
N ALA A 195 1.70 8.36 -29.50
CA ALA A 195 0.42 9.02 -29.71
C ALA A 195 -0.47 8.07 -30.56
N GLY A 196 -1.53 7.55 -29.96
CA GLY A 196 -2.51 6.66 -30.64
C GLY A 196 -2.51 5.19 -30.17
N ALA A 197 -1.89 4.85 -29.02
CA ALA A 197 -2.03 3.54 -28.41
C ALA A 197 -3.20 3.47 -27.41
#